data_913fdd0071717270ac9772b3f0782cc5
#
_entry.id   913fdd0071717270ac9772b3f0782cc5
#
_cell.length_a   1.000
_cell.length_b   1.000
_cell.length_c   1.000
_cell.angle_alpha   90.00
_cell.angle_beta   90.00
_cell.angle_gamma   90.00
#
_symmetry.space_group_name_H-M   'P 1'
#
loop_
_entity.id
_entity.type
_entity.pdbx_description
1 polymer ?
#
loop_
_entity_poly.entity_id
_entity_poly.type
_entity_poly.pdbx_seq_one_letter_code
_entity_poly.pdbx_strand_id
1 'polypeptide(L)'
;MLVCAIVAVVTGVAVPLSLAGVNRSRGWAGTRFIAARLVQARAQAVGRGASVAIRFDGAGELTTLASFTDGNRNGVLTRDLDDGNDPPLDPPVPLASLFPGVVVTDETAPRLFSFSPDGTATTGSVYLRSRDGSRFAVRVLGATARVRIERYVTARDIWVEGL
;
A
#
# COMPACT_ATOMS: atom_id res chain seq x y z
N MET A 1 -12.19 48.42 1.91
CA MET A 1 -12.75 47.56 2.96
C MET A 1 -13.46 46.32 2.36
N LEU A 2 -14.40 46.50 1.41
CA LEU A 2 -15.18 45.38 0.81
C LEU A 2 -14.29 44.34 0.12
N VAL A 3 -13.29 44.78 -0.65
CA VAL A 3 -12.34 43.87 -1.37
C VAL A 3 -11.53 42.98 -0.40
N CYS A 4 -11.07 43.54 0.71
CA CYS A 4 -10.31 42.77 1.72
C CYS A 4 -11.18 41.69 2.39
N ALA A 5 -12.48 42.00 2.61
CA ALA A 5 -13.41 41.01 3.17
C ALA A 5 -13.67 39.86 2.21
N ILE A 6 -13.84 40.13 0.90
CA ILE A 6 -14.05 39.13 -0.13
C ILE A 6 -12.80 38.24 -0.26
N VAL A 7 -11.60 38.80 -0.28
CA VAL A 7 -10.33 38.05 -0.34
C VAL A 7 -10.20 37.13 0.89
N ALA A 8 -10.52 37.63 2.09
CA ALA A 8 -10.44 36.83 3.32
C ALA A 8 -11.42 35.64 3.29
N VAL A 9 -12.63 35.81 2.79
CA VAL A 9 -13.62 34.75 2.66
C VAL A 9 -13.19 33.72 1.62
N VAL A 10 -12.72 34.16 0.44
CA VAL A 10 -12.26 33.23 -0.63
C VAL A 10 -11.05 32.44 -0.18
N THR A 11 -10.06 33.07 0.47
CA THR A 11 -8.89 32.32 0.98
C THR A 11 -9.25 31.36 2.11
N GLY A 12 -10.18 31.74 2.99
CA GLY A 12 -10.64 30.90 4.10
C GLY A 12 -11.33 29.60 3.66
N VAL A 13 -11.97 29.59 2.48
CA VAL A 13 -12.67 28.40 1.95
C VAL A 13 -11.84 27.62 0.92
N ALA A 14 -11.11 28.31 0.05
CA ALA A 14 -10.38 27.68 -1.04
C ALA A 14 -9.17 26.87 -0.57
N VAL A 15 -8.45 27.32 0.46
CA VAL A 15 -7.25 26.64 0.97
C VAL A 15 -7.56 25.24 1.55
N PRO A 16 -8.53 25.04 2.45
CA PRO A 16 -8.80 23.71 3.00
C PRO A 16 -9.32 22.73 1.95
N LEU A 17 -10.11 23.18 0.97
CA LEU A 17 -10.58 22.31 -0.13
C LEU A 17 -9.43 21.83 -1.02
N SER A 18 -8.46 22.69 -1.31
CA SER A 18 -7.27 22.33 -2.09
C SER A 18 -6.39 21.32 -1.35
N LEU A 19 -6.21 21.47 -0.04
CA LEU A 19 -5.43 20.55 0.78
C LEU A 19 -6.08 19.15 0.86
N ALA A 20 -7.41 19.07 0.96
CA ALA A 20 -8.13 17.81 0.93
C ALA A 20 -7.95 17.08 -0.41
N GLY A 21 -7.98 17.81 -1.53
CA GLY A 21 -7.72 17.25 -2.85
C GLY A 21 -6.32 16.67 -2.99
N VAL A 22 -5.29 17.37 -2.50
CA VAL A 22 -3.90 16.91 -2.50
C VAL A 22 -3.74 15.66 -1.63
N ASN A 23 -4.31 15.61 -0.43
CA ASN A 23 -4.22 14.46 0.45
C ASN A 23 -4.89 13.22 -0.14
N ARG A 24 -6.05 13.38 -0.78
CA ARG A 24 -6.72 12.29 -1.51
C ARG A 24 -5.88 11.77 -2.67
N SER A 25 -5.27 12.67 -3.45
CA SER A 25 -4.37 12.30 -4.55
C SER A 25 -3.16 11.52 -4.04
N ARG A 26 -2.56 11.92 -2.91
CA ARG A 26 -1.48 11.17 -2.24
C ARG A 26 -1.93 9.78 -1.79
N GLY A 27 -3.13 9.66 -1.21
CA GLY A 27 -3.72 8.37 -0.85
C GLY A 27 -3.84 7.43 -2.05
N TRP A 28 -4.34 7.92 -3.18
CA TRP A 28 -4.39 7.18 -4.44
C TRP A 28 -3.01 6.78 -4.94
N ALA A 29 -2.06 7.70 -4.95
CA ALA A 29 -0.69 7.44 -5.40
C ALA A 29 0.00 6.37 -4.53
N GLY A 30 -0.13 6.45 -3.20
CA GLY A 30 0.39 5.45 -2.27
C GLY A 30 -0.25 4.07 -2.48
N THR A 31 -1.56 4.03 -2.71
CA THR A 31 -2.28 2.78 -3.00
C THR A 31 -1.80 2.14 -4.30
N ARG A 32 -1.65 2.93 -5.38
CA ARG A 32 -1.12 2.47 -6.66
C ARG A 32 0.32 1.99 -6.55
N PHE A 33 1.13 2.68 -5.76
CA PHE A 33 2.52 2.27 -5.50
C PHE A 33 2.57 0.89 -4.84
N ILE A 34 1.79 0.66 -3.78
CA ILE A 34 1.73 -0.65 -3.12
C ILE A 34 1.23 -1.73 -4.09
N ALA A 35 0.16 -1.47 -4.84
CA ALA A 35 -0.36 -2.42 -5.83
C ALA A 35 0.70 -2.76 -6.89
N ALA A 36 1.43 -1.76 -7.39
CA ALA A 36 2.51 -1.96 -8.36
C ALA A 36 3.66 -2.81 -7.78
N ARG A 37 4.04 -2.59 -6.50
CA ARG A 37 5.06 -3.40 -5.82
C ARG A 37 4.62 -4.86 -5.66
N LEU A 38 3.35 -5.12 -5.34
CA LEU A 38 2.79 -6.47 -5.26
C LEU A 38 2.77 -7.17 -6.63
N VAL A 39 2.37 -6.46 -7.69
CA VAL A 39 2.41 -6.98 -9.07
C VAL A 39 3.85 -7.25 -9.52
N GLN A 40 4.79 -6.38 -9.18
CA GLN A 40 6.21 -6.56 -9.45
C GLN A 40 6.76 -7.80 -8.74
N ALA A 41 6.43 -8.00 -7.45
CA ALA A 41 6.85 -9.18 -6.69
C ALA A 41 6.36 -10.49 -7.35
N ARG A 42 5.10 -10.51 -7.81
CA ARG A 42 4.58 -11.63 -8.61
C ARG A 42 5.40 -11.89 -9.87
N ALA A 43 5.67 -10.85 -10.65
CA ALA A 43 6.44 -10.99 -11.89
C ALA A 43 7.87 -11.47 -11.62
N GLN A 44 8.49 -10.99 -10.53
CA GLN A 44 9.80 -11.44 -10.09
C GLN A 44 9.79 -12.91 -9.64
N ALA A 45 8.76 -13.35 -8.91
CA ALA A 45 8.63 -14.74 -8.47
C ALA A 45 8.57 -15.70 -9.67
N VAL A 46 7.71 -15.39 -10.65
CA VAL A 46 7.59 -16.19 -11.89
C VAL A 46 8.89 -16.14 -12.70
N GLY A 47 9.48 -14.96 -12.89
CA GLY A 47 10.69 -14.80 -13.70
C GLY A 47 11.95 -15.42 -13.09
N ARG A 48 12.04 -15.53 -11.75
CA ARG A 48 13.17 -16.11 -11.04
C ARG A 48 12.99 -17.60 -10.76
N GLY A 49 11.76 -18.13 -10.85
CA GLY A 49 11.45 -19.49 -10.41
C GLY A 49 11.62 -19.70 -8.90
N ALA A 50 11.53 -18.63 -8.10
CA ALA A 50 11.67 -18.62 -6.65
C ALA A 50 10.62 -17.70 -6.03
N SER A 51 10.15 -18.02 -4.83
CA SER A 51 9.16 -17.18 -4.15
C SER A 51 9.72 -15.80 -3.83
N VAL A 52 8.87 -14.77 -3.98
CA VAL A 52 9.19 -13.38 -3.61
C VAL A 52 8.10 -12.86 -2.72
N ALA A 53 8.46 -12.19 -1.63
CA ALA A 53 7.50 -11.63 -0.71
C ALA A 53 7.71 -10.14 -0.46
N ILE A 54 6.62 -9.45 -0.11
CA ILE A 54 6.63 -8.09 0.41
C ILE A 54 6.17 -8.11 1.86
N ARG A 55 7.00 -7.58 2.75
CA ARG A 55 6.70 -7.41 4.17
C ARG A 55 6.40 -5.95 4.48
N PHE A 56 5.37 -5.74 5.28
CA PHE A 56 4.99 -4.45 5.84
C PHE A 56 5.41 -4.41 7.31
N ASP A 57 6.48 -3.72 7.62
CA ASP A 57 7.00 -3.55 8.97
C ASP A 57 6.58 -2.22 9.56
N GLY A 58 6.43 -2.16 10.88
CA GLY A 58 6.00 -0.97 11.59
C GLY A 58 4.48 -0.73 11.52
N ALA A 59 4.06 0.42 12.02
CA ALA A 59 2.66 0.84 12.08
C ALA A 59 2.50 2.33 11.73
N GLY A 60 1.34 2.70 11.19
CA GLY A 60 1.01 4.10 10.86
C GLY A 60 2.02 4.74 9.90
N GLU A 61 2.55 5.89 10.25
CA GLU A 61 3.53 6.62 9.44
C GLU A 61 4.93 5.96 9.42
N LEU A 62 5.22 5.06 10.36
CA LEU A 62 6.49 4.32 10.42
C LEU A 62 6.48 3.06 9.56
N THR A 63 5.43 2.82 8.79
CA THR A 63 5.35 1.63 7.95
C THR A 63 6.39 1.68 6.83
N THR A 64 7.18 0.60 6.75
CA THR A 64 8.15 0.35 5.69
C THR A 64 7.74 -0.86 4.87
N LEU A 65 8.06 -0.83 3.57
CA LEU A 65 7.91 -1.96 2.66
C LEU A 65 9.29 -2.53 2.37
N ALA A 66 9.46 -3.84 2.58
CA ALA A 66 10.66 -4.56 2.21
C ALA A 66 10.31 -5.76 1.34
N SER A 67 11.11 -6.03 0.30
CA SER A 67 10.97 -7.19 -0.57
C SER A 67 12.06 -8.21 -0.28
N PHE A 68 11.69 -9.49 -0.28
CA PHE A 68 12.55 -10.63 0.05
C PHE A 68 12.41 -11.71 -1.01
N THR A 69 13.47 -12.50 -1.18
CA THR A 69 13.44 -13.70 -2.03
C THR A 69 13.69 -14.94 -1.20
N ASP A 70 13.06 -16.04 -1.60
CA ASP A 70 13.25 -17.36 -1.01
C ASP A 70 14.68 -17.82 -1.31
N GLY A 71 15.48 -17.98 -0.25
CA GLY A 71 16.88 -18.41 -0.34
C GLY A 71 17.07 -19.93 -0.17
N ASN A 72 16.13 -20.60 0.46
CA ASN A 72 16.24 -22.03 0.84
C ASN A 72 15.21 -22.93 0.12
N ARG A 73 14.39 -22.38 -0.78
CA ARG A 73 13.38 -23.07 -1.60
C ARG A 73 12.22 -23.70 -0.81
N ASN A 74 11.87 -23.10 0.32
CA ASN A 74 10.71 -23.52 1.13
C ASN A 74 9.57 -22.50 1.13
N GLY A 75 9.70 -21.44 0.33
CA GLY A 75 8.87 -20.25 0.31
C GLY A 75 9.38 -19.18 1.29
N VAL A 76 8.97 -17.93 1.11
CA VAL A 76 9.36 -16.85 2.05
C VAL A 76 8.52 -16.92 3.30
N LEU A 77 9.16 -17.24 4.43
CA LEU A 77 8.53 -17.41 5.74
C LEU A 77 9.08 -16.38 6.74
N THR A 78 8.25 -15.91 7.66
CA THR A 78 8.66 -14.91 8.66
C THR A 78 9.90 -15.34 9.45
N ARG A 79 9.97 -16.60 9.88
CA ARG A 79 11.14 -17.15 10.60
C ARG A 79 12.42 -17.09 9.76
N ASP A 80 12.32 -17.41 8.45
CA ASP A 80 13.48 -17.45 7.56
C ASP A 80 13.99 -16.04 7.23
N LEU A 81 13.11 -15.02 7.30
CA LEU A 81 13.49 -13.61 7.24
C LEU A 81 14.29 -13.20 8.49
N ASP A 82 13.85 -13.64 9.67
CA ASP A 82 14.49 -13.31 10.95
C ASP A 82 15.83 -14.05 11.11
N ASP A 83 15.93 -15.26 10.56
CA ASP A 83 17.17 -16.08 10.53
C ASP A 83 18.14 -15.67 9.40
N GLY A 84 17.73 -14.79 8.48
CA GLY A 84 18.52 -14.34 7.34
C GLY A 84 18.65 -15.33 6.18
N ASN A 85 17.83 -16.40 6.18
CA ASN A 85 17.81 -17.42 5.11
C ASN A 85 17.16 -16.87 3.83
N ASP A 86 16.21 -15.92 3.99
CA ASP A 86 15.52 -15.25 2.90
C ASP A 86 16.06 -13.82 2.75
N PRO A 87 17.02 -13.57 1.86
CA PRO A 87 17.68 -12.29 1.76
C PRO A 87 16.77 -11.19 1.17
N PRO A 88 16.96 -9.92 1.58
CA PRO A 88 16.26 -8.80 0.97
C PRO A 88 16.66 -8.61 -0.49
N LEU A 89 15.68 -8.27 -1.34
CA LEU A 89 15.90 -7.93 -2.75
C LEU A 89 16.23 -6.45 -2.93
N ASP A 90 15.57 -5.60 -2.15
CA ASP A 90 15.70 -4.15 -2.21
C ASP A 90 15.79 -3.56 -0.79
N PRO A 91 16.40 -2.40 -0.61
CA PRO A 91 16.36 -1.69 0.65
C PRO A 91 14.91 -1.39 1.09
N PRO A 92 14.62 -1.42 2.40
CA PRO A 92 13.29 -1.05 2.91
C PRO A 92 12.90 0.38 2.51
N VAL A 93 11.68 0.55 2.04
CA VAL A 93 11.14 1.84 1.59
C VAL A 93 10.15 2.36 2.63
N PRO A 94 10.45 3.47 3.33
CA PRO A 94 9.49 4.12 4.22
C PRO A 94 8.33 4.72 3.40
N LEU A 95 7.09 4.30 3.67
CA LEU A 95 5.93 4.78 2.92
C LEU A 95 5.72 6.29 3.07
N ALA A 96 5.90 6.81 4.28
CA ALA A 96 5.71 8.23 4.59
C ALA A 96 6.71 9.16 3.87
N SER A 97 7.90 8.68 3.50
CA SER A 97 8.87 9.47 2.73
C SER A 97 8.41 9.73 1.30
N LEU A 98 7.66 8.79 0.71
CA LEU A 98 7.12 8.92 -0.64
C LEU A 98 5.72 9.56 -0.64
N PHE A 99 4.90 9.24 0.35
CA PHE A 99 3.49 9.66 0.44
C PHE A 99 3.18 10.20 1.83
N PRO A 100 3.62 11.43 2.16
CA PRO A 100 3.40 12.03 3.47
C PRO A 100 1.92 12.10 3.85
N GLY A 101 1.57 11.57 5.04
CA GLY A 101 0.20 11.53 5.56
C GLY A 101 -0.65 10.38 5.02
N VAL A 102 -0.03 9.42 4.32
CA VAL A 102 -0.65 8.13 3.98
C VAL A 102 -0.11 7.07 4.93
N VAL A 103 -1.01 6.37 5.60
CA VAL A 103 -0.66 5.34 6.59
C VAL A 103 -1.28 4.00 6.22
N VAL A 104 -0.55 2.92 6.46
CA VAL A 104 -1.09 1.55 6.43
C VAL A 104 -1.73 1.30 7.78
N THR A 105 -3.00 0.87 7.78
CA THR A 105 -3.76 0.65 9.02
C THR A 105 -3.50 -0.73 9.59
N ASP A 106 -3.81 -0.91 10.88
CA ASP A 106 -3.64 -2.19 11.59
C ASP A 106 -4.60 -3.28 11.12
N GLU A 107 -5.65 -2.91 10.36
CA GLU A 107 -6.56 -3.84 9.68
C GLU A 107 -5.86 -4.65 8.58
N THR A 108 -4.65 -4.23 8.15
CA THR A 108 -3.84 -4.93 7.13
C THR A 108 -3.43 -6.31 7.62
N ALA A 109 -3.89 -7.33 6.90
CA ALA A 109 -3.56 -8.72 7.18
C ALA A 109 -3.52 -9.55 5.88
N PRO A 110 -2.52 -10.42 5.73
CA PRO A 110 -1.32 -10.56 6.56
C PRO A 110 -0.34 -9.40 6.37
N ARG A 111 0.72 -9.34 7.18
CA ARG A 111 1.81 -8.36 7.01
C ARG A 111 2.89 -8.83 6.01
N LEU A 112 2.90 -10.12 5.66
CA LEU A 112 3.78 -10.73 4.67
C LEU A 112 2.95 -11.30 3.52
N PHE A 113 3.12 -10.74 2.33
CA PHE A 113 2.50 -11.21 1.09
C PHE A 113 3.55 -11.96 0.26
N SER A 114 3.47 -13.27 0.23
CA SER A 114 4.36 -14.13 -0.56
C SER A 114 3.71 -14.50 -1.89
N PHE A 115 4.48 -14.44 -2.95
CA PHE A 115 4.12 -14.82 -4.33
C PHE A 115 4.98 -16.00 -4.75
N SER A 116 4.35 -17.07 -5.19
CA SER A 116 5.03 -18.29 -5.62
C SER A 116 5.31 -18.29 -7.13
N PRO A 117 6.30 -19.07 -7.59
CA PRO A 117 6.65 -19.17 -9.02
C PRO A 117 5.50 -19.71 -9.89
N ASP A 118 4.60 -20.51 -9.31
CA ASP A 118 3.41 -21.06 -9.96
C ASP A 118 2.30 -20.02 -10.24
N GLY A 119 2.51 -18.76 -9.79
CA GLY A 119 1.56 -17.66 -9.96
C GLY A 119 0.52 -17.56 -8.85
N THR A 120 0.61 -18.35 -7.79
CA THR A 120 -0.21 -18.20 -6.59
C THR A 120 0.38 -17.19 -5.61
N ALA A 121 -0.40 -16.75 -4.63
CA ALA A 121 0.05 -15.81 -3.61
C ALA A 121 -0.69 -15.99 -2.28
N THR A 122 -0.19 -15.35 -1.25
CA THR A 122 -0.92 -15.20 0.00
C THR A 122 -2.15 -14.31 -0.22
N THR A 123 -3.35 -14.80 0.16
CA THR A 123 -4.58 -14.00 0.14
C THR A 123 -4.57 -12.98 1.27
N GLY A 124 -4.93 -11.74 0.96
CA GLY A 124 -5.04 -10.73 2.00
C GLY A 124 -5.37 -9.33 1.47
N SER A 125 -5.37 -8.37 2.37
CA SER A 125 -5.70 -6.98 2.04
C SER A 125 -4.78 -6.02 2.79
N VAL A 126 -4.28 -5.01 2.08
CA VAL A 126 -3.57 -3.87 2.65
C VAL A 126 -4.53 -2.69 2.68
N TYR A 127 -4.79 -2.18 3.87
CA TYR A 127 -5.66 -1.02 4.06
C TYR A 127 -4.86 0.24 4.32
N LEU A 128 -5.23 1.29 3.61
CA LEU A 128 -4.58 2.60 3.72
C LEU A 128 -5.59 3.68 4.09
N ARG A 129 -5.10 4.67 4.82
CA ARG A 129 -5.84 5.89 5.13
C ARG A 129 -4.97 7.10 4.83
N SER A 130 -5.52 8.09 4.14
CA SER A 130 -4.89 9.38 3.91
C SER A 130 -5.30 10.39 4.97
N ARG A 131 -4.57 11.50 5.06
CA ARG A 131 -4.78 12.55 6.08
C ARG A 131 -6.17 13.19 6.01
N ASP A 132 -6.81 13.22 4.83
CA ASP A 132 -8.19 13.70 4.64
C ASP A 132 -9.26 12.69 5.10
N GLY A 133 -8.85 11.53 5.66
CA GLY A 133 -9.73 10.46 6.09
C GLY A 133 -10.18 9.50 4.98
N SER A 134 -9.76 9.71 3.72
CA SER A 134 -10.06 8.77 2.63
C SER A 134 -9.42 7.41 2.89
N ARG A 135 -10.19 6.32 2.66
CA ARG A 135 -9.76 4.94 2.89
C ARG A 135 -9.65 4.20 1.58
N PHE A 136 -8.58 3.40 1.46
CA PHE A 136 -8.27 2.60 0.29
C PHE A 136 -7.90 1.18 0.72
N ALA A 137 -8.08 0.22 -0.18
CA ALA A 137 -7.64 -1.16 0.02
C ALA A 137 -6.94 -1.69 -1.24
N VAL A 138 -5.87 -2.45 -1.03
CA VAL A 138 -5.25 -3.27 -2.07
C VAL A 138 -5.50 -4.71 -1.69
N ARG A 139 -6.28 -5.43 -2.49
CA ARG A 139 -6.62 -6.83 -2.24
C ARG A 139 -5.82 -7.75 -3.14
N VAL A 140 -5.29 -8.82 -2.55
CA VAL A 140 -4.58 -9.89 -3.24
C VAL A 140 -5.43 -11.16 -3.17
N LEU A 141 -5.79 -11.72 -4.32
CA LEU A 141 -6.48 -13.00 -4.42
C LEU A 141 -5.44 -14.10 -4.62
N GLY A 142 -5.25 -14.94 -3.60
CA GLY A 142 -4.16 -15.93 -3.54
C GLY A 142 -4.11 -16.90 -4.71
N ALA A 143 -5.26 -17.46 -5.12
CA ALA A 143 -5.35 -18.45 -6.18
C ALA A 143 -4.81 -17.98 -7.55
N THR A 144 -4.86 -16.69 -7.84
CA THR A 144 -4.43 -16.12 -9.13
C THR A 144 -3.40 -15.00 -8.98
N ALA A 145 -3.02 -14.68 -7.74
CA ALA A 145 -2.22 -13.52 -7.37
C ALA A 145 -2.72 -12.20 -8.00
N ARG A 146 -4.03 -12.10 -8.26
CA ARG A 146 -4.65 -10.91 -8.81
C ARG A 146 -4.69 -9.81 -7.75
N VAL A 147 -4.20 -8.64 -8.12
CA VAL A 147 -4.21 -7.45 -7.26
C VAL A 147 -5.33 -6.53 -7.72
N ARG A 148 -6.17 -6.08 -6.78
CA ARG A 148 -7.24 -5.09 -7.02
C ARG A 148 -7.07 -3.92 -6.09
N ILE A 149 -7.45 -2.74 -6.57
CA ILE A 149 -7.50 -1.51 -5.77
C ILE A 149 -8.96 -1.17 -5.55
N GLU A 150 -9.32 -0.88 -4.31
CA GLU A 150 -10.66 -0.46 -3.93
C GLU A 150 -10.59 0.85 -3.14
N ARG A 151 -11.62 1.66 -3.27
CA ARG A 151 -11.84 2.87 -2.47
C ARG A 151 -13.11 2.71 -1.64
N TYR A 152 -13.04 3.09 -0.39
CA TYR A 152 -14.23 3.14 0.46
C TYR A 152 -15.05 4.39 0.19
N VAL A 153 -16.35 4.21 -0.03
CA VAL A 153 -17.32 5.28 -0.25
C VAL A 153 -18.18 5.42 1.01
N THR A 154 -17.81 6.34 1.89
CA THR A 154 -18.45 6.57 3.19
C THR A 154 -19.96 6.80 3.10
N ALA A 155 -20.43 7.53 2.08
CA ALA A 155 -21.85 7.83 1.91
C ALA A 155 -22.73 6.57 1.64
N ARG A 156 -22.14 5.47 1.22
CA ARG A 156 -22.83 4.22 0.89
C ARG A 156 -22.38 3.04 1.73
N ASP A 157 -21.38 3.23 2.57
CA ASP A 157 -20.74 2.19 3.39
C ASP A 157 -20.26 0.98 2.58
N ILE A 158 -19.68 1.22 1.40
CA ILE A 158 -19.21 0.17 0.48
C ILE A 158 -17.80 0.42 -0.03
N TRP A 159 -17.11 -0.67 -0.36
CA TRP A 159 -15.88 -0.65 -1.14
C TRP A 159 -16.22 -0.69 -2.63
N VAL A 160 -15.60 0.17 -3.42
CA VAL A 160 -15.79 0.25 -4.86
C VAL A 160 -14.43 0.05 -5.53
N GLU A 161 -14.38 -0.84 -6.53
CA GLU A 161 -13.16 -1.06 -7.32
C GLU A 161 -12.76 0.26 -7.97
N GLY A 162 -11.52 0.69 -7.74
CA GLY A 162 -10.93 1.88 -8.34
C GLY A 162 -10.35 1.56 -9.71
N LEU A 163 -10.59 2.44 -10.67
CA LEU A 163 -9.94 2.43 -11.97
C LEU A 163 -8.53 3.01 -11.88
#